data_064c02c006eebeb860f62730bb56eeaa
#
_entry.id   064c02c006eebeb860f62730bb56eeaa
#
_cell.length_a   1.000
_cell.length_b   1.000
_cell.length_c   1.000
_cell.angle_alpha   90.00
_cell.angle_beta   90.00
_cell.angle_gamma   90.00
#
_symmetry.space_group_name_H-M   'P 1'
#
loop_
_entity.id
_entity.type
_entity.pdbx_description
1 polymer ?
#
loop_
_entity_poly.entity_id
_entity_poly.type
_entity_poly.pdbx_seq_one_letter_code
_entity_poly.pdbx_strand_id
1 'polypeptide(L)'
;SEPQLVNATAEKLRAEGFNVFSEGPISITIAAPPEVYERVFPTNIITQEIPIIKGGLYPTKATFLSVPNAEISGLIDASGSSLTNLIEGVAINEPVYNTASVTPPKPNYWHLNVPDDICQGINAHPLHDQGITGSGVKVVMVDTGWYRHPFFESHGYQGKVVLDGGAVNPELDENGHGTGESANLFAIAPNVELTMVKAKSKKSALVNSVGAFKKAVSLNPDIISCSWGDDQRDPPLSAFAKVMSAIVSDAVNRGIIVVFSAGNGGWSFPGQHPDVISAGGVYMSSDGKLEASDYASGFRSRIFPQRTVPDVCGLVGRLPRATYIMLPVQPGSLMDVTRGA
;
A
#
# COMPACT_ATOMS: atom_id res chain seq x y z
N SER A 1 21.39 -22.00 -12.68
CA SER A 1 19.99 -21.94 -12.23
C SER A 1 19.60 -20.49 -11.94
N GLU A 2 18.34 -20.18 -12.00
CA GLU A 2 17.79 -18.85 -11.75
C GLU A 2 18.26 -18.23 -10.41
N PRO A 3 18.30 -18.95 -9.27
CA PRO A 3 18.89 -18.43 -8.03
C PRO A 3 20.37 -18.07 -8.11
N GLN A 4 21.16 -18.81 -8.91
CA GLN A 4 22.58 -18.52 -9.07
C GLN A 4 22.79 -17.22 -9.88
N LEU A 5 21.92 -16.96 -10.87
CA LEU A 5 21.96 -15.71 -11.64
C LEU A 5 21.57 -14.52 -10.77
N VAL A 6 20.53 -14.66 -9.94
CA VAL A 6 20.10 -13.60 -9.00
C VAL A 6 21.24 -13.25 -8.03
N ASN A 7 21.85 -14.24 -7.38
CA ASN A 7 22.96 -14.02 -6.47
C ASN A 7 24.17 -13.34 -7.17
N ALA A 8 24.56 -13.83 -8.35
CA ALA A 8 25.66 -13.25 -9.11
C ALA A 8 25.37 -11.78 -9.51
N THR A 9 24.14 -11.50 -9.88
CA THR A 9 23.69 -10.14 -10.20
C THR A 9 23.73 -9.23 -8.97
N ALA A 10 23.24 -9.72 -7.81
CA ALA A 10 23.27 -8.97 -6.57
C ALA A 10 24.70 -8.65 -6.12
N GLU A 11 25.62 -9.61 -6.20
CA GLU A 11 27.04 -9.38 -5.89
C GLU A 11 27.67 -8.34 -6.82
N LYS A 12 27.36 -8.38 -8.11
CA LYS A 12 27.86 -7.39 -9.06
C LYS A 12 27.30 -6.00 -8.80
N LEU A 13 26.01 -5.90 -8.43
CA LEU A 13 25.39 -4.62 -8.02
C LEU A 13 26.06 -4.06 -6.77
N ARG A 14 26.37 -4.90 -5.76
CA ARG A 14 27.12 -4.46 -4.57
C ARG A 14 28.52 -3.95 -4.93
N ALA A 15 29.21 -4.64 -5.83
CA ALA A 15 30.55 -4.22 -6.29
C ALA A 15 30.50 -2.88 -7.03
N GLU A 16 29.40 -2.57 -7.72
CA GLU A 16 29.18 -1.27 -8.38
C GLU A 16 28.77 -0.16 -7.40
N GLY A 17 28.60 -0.46 -6.11
CA GLY A 17 28.29 0.53 -5.06
C GLY A 17 26.81 0.68 -4.72
N PHE A 18 25.96 -0.25 -5.16
CA PHE A 18 24.55 -0.28 -4.77
C PHE A 18 24.34 -0.99 -3.43
N ASN A 19 23.46 -0.46 -2.61
CA ASN A 19 22.90 -1.18 -1.48
C ASN A 19 21.82 -2.13 -1.99
N VAL A 20 21.96 -3.43 -1.77
CA VAL A 20 20.97 -4.44 -2.14
C VAL A 20 20.11 -4.75 -0.92
N PHE A 21 18.82 -4.43 -0.96
CA PHE A 21 17.88 -4.62 0.14
C PHE A 21 17.12 -5.92 0.08
N SER A 22 16.78 -6.39 -1.13
CA SER A 22 16.11 -7.66 -1.30
C SER A 22 16.42 -8.29 -2.65
N GLU A 23 16.52 -9.61 -2.64
CA GLU A 23 16.77 -10.43 -3.82
C GLU A 23 15.54 -11.30 -4.08
N GLY A 24 15.20 -11.51 -5.34
CA GLY A 24 14.10 -12.38 -5.73
C GLY A 24 14.13 -12.70 -7.21
N PRO A 25 13.37 -13.70 -7.65
CA PRO A 25 13.42 -14.21 -9.02
C PRO A 25 12.96 -13.17 -10.06
N ILE A 26 12.10 -12.24 -9.68
CA ILE A 26 11.52 -11.23 -10.57
C ILE A 26 12.32 -9.93 -10.53
N SER A 27 12.82 -9.54 -9.34
CA SER A 27 13.53 -8.27 -9.16
C SER A 27 14.49 -8.29 -7.98
N ILE A 28 15.53 -7.47 -8.08
CA ILE A 28 16.45 -7.13 -6.98
C ILE A 28 16.16 -5.68 -6.58
N THR A 29 15.91 -5.42 -5.31
CA THR A 29 15.70 -4.06 -4.83
C THR A 29 17.01 -3.43 -4.42
N ILE A 30 17.34 -2.30 -5.04
CA ILE A 30 18.60 -1.58 -4.84
C ILE A 30 18.37 -0.11 -4.50
N ALA A 31 19.34 0.51 -3.84
CA ALA A 31 19.41 1.96 -3.72
C ALA A 31 20.88 2.44 -3.73
N ALA A 32 21.06 3.61 -4.29
CA ALA A 32 22.31 4.35 -4.29
C ALA A 32 22.03 5.85 -4.53
N PRO A 33 23.00 6.75 -4.30
CA PRO A 33 22.92 8.11 -4.80
C PRO A 33 22.81 8.16 -6.33
N PRO A 34 22.17 9.19 -6.93
CA PRO A 34 21.99 9.28 -8.38
C PRO A 34 23.27 9.09 -9.20
N GLU A 35 24.38 9.60 -8.70
CA GLU A 35 25.69 9.54 -9.38
C GLU A 35 26.19 8.09 -9.59
N VAL A 36 25.75 7.15 -8.75
CA VAL A 36 26.08 5.73 -8.91
C VAL A 36 25.32 5.15 -10.08
N TYR A 37 24.03 5.48 -10.20
CA TYR A 37 23.22 5.06 -11.35
C TYR A 37 23.75 5.64 -12.65
N GLU A 38 24.08 6.93 -12.69
CA GLU A 38 24.59 7.62 -13.87
C GLU A 38 25.99 7.10 -14.30
N ARG A 39 26.77 6.63 -13.33
CA ARG A 39 28.08 6.00 -13.61
C ARG A 39 27.93 4.60 -14.20
N VAL A 40 26.99 3.81 -13.69
CA VAL A 40 26.81 2.39 -14.06
C VAL A 40 25.95 2.23 -15.31
N PHE A 41 24.97 3.07 -15.49
CA PHE A 41 24.04 3.07 -16.61
C PHE A 41 24.18 4.34 -17.44
N PRO A 42 24.02 4.27 -18.78
CA PRO A 42 24.02 5.45 -19.64
C PRO A 42 22.72 6.24 -19.46
N THR A 43 22.56 6.91 -18.33
CA THR A 43 21.33 7.61 -17.90
C THR A 43 21.65 8.97 -17.29
N ASN A 44 20.62 9.81 -17.21
CA ASN A 44 20.63 11.05 -16.44
C ASN A 44 19.33 11.09 -15.60
N ILE A 45 19.45 11.24 -14.30
CA ILE A 45 18.30 11.25 -13.38
C ILE A 45 17.98 12.69 -13.00
N ILE A 46 16.78 13.13 -13.33
CA ILE A 46 16.28 14.46 -12.96
C ILE A 46 15.16 14.37 -11.94
N THR A 47 14.97 15.46 -11.21
CA THR A 47 13.84 15.63 -10.30
C THR A 47 12.71 16.37 -11.01
N GLN A 48 11.50 15.85 -10.93
CA GLN A 48 10.30 16.41 -11.54
C GLN A 48 9.19 16.59 -10.50
N GLU A 49 8.51 17.76 -10.54
CA GLU A 49 7.31 18.01 -9.74
C GLU A 49 6.08 17.65 -10.58
N ILE A 50 5.37 16.60 -10.18
CA ILE A 50 4.19 16.10 -10.91
C ILE A 50 2.94 16.36 -10.06
N PRO A 51 1.87 16.92 -10.67
CA PRO A 51 0.56 17.00 -10.00
C PRO A 51 0.04 15.60 -9.67
N ILE A 52 -0.37 15.41 -8.43
CA ILE A 52 -0.99 14.16 -7.97
C ILE A 52 -2.30 14.47 -7.26
N ILE A 53 -3.21 13.49 -7.26
CA ILE A 53 -4.42 13.51 -6.46
C ILE A 53 -4.12 12.73 -5.17
N LYS A 54 -4.02 13.46 -4.06
CA LYS A 54 -3.79 12.89 -2.74
C LYS A 54 -4.99 13.10 -1.85
N GLY A 55 -5.55 12.00 -1.36
CA GLY A 55 -6.71 12.03 -0.48
C GLY A 55 -8.00 12.52 -1.16
N GLY A 56 -8.08 12.49 -2.49
CA GLY A 56 -9.28 12.76 -3.28
C GLY A 56 -9.79 14.20 -3.29
N LEU A 57 -9.21 15.11 -2.50
CA LEU A 57 -9.82 16.41 -2.23
C LEU A 57 -9.12 17.58 -2.93
N TYR A 58 -7.81 17.55 -3.06
CA TYR A 58 -7.06 18.66 -3.63
C TYR A 58 -5.90 18.17 -4.48
N PRO A 59 -5.72 18.74 -5.68
CA PRO A 59 -4.49 18.57 -6.45
C PRO A 59 -3.30 19.02 -5.61
N THR A 60 -2.28 18.22 -5.50
CA THR A 60 -1.00 18.57 -4.89
C THR A 60 0.12 18.17 -5.84
N LYS A 61 1.34 18.54 -5.52
CA LYS A 61 2.52 18.14 -6.29
C LYS A 61 3.34 17.16 -5.48
N ALA A 62 3.92 16.20 -6.15
CA ALA A 62 4.92 15.31 -5.59
C ALA A 62 6.18 15.33 -6.43
N THR A 63 7.31 15.12 -5.76
CA THR A 63 8.63 15.06 -6.38
C THR A 63 8.87 13.64 -6.86
N PHE A 64 9.08 13.47 -8.15
CA PHE A 64 9.46 12.22 -8.79
C PHE A 64 10.89 12.30 -9.29
N LEU A 65 11.58 11.17 -9.27
CA LEU A 65 12.79 10.98 -10.05
C LEU A 65 12.39 10.50 -11.45
N SER A 66 12.98 11.07 -12.47
CA SER A 66 12.64 10.78 -13.87
C SER A 66 13.90 10.63 -14.72
N VAL A 67 13.77 9.85 -15.77
CA VAL A 67 14.77 9.71 -16.84
C VAL A 67 14.20 10.42 -18.07
N PRO A 68 14.81 11.53 -18.51
CA PRO A 68 14.35 12.24 -19.69
C PRO A 68 14.36 11.35 -20.95
N ASN A 69 13.31 11.45 -21.76
CA ASN A 69 13.16 10.73 -23.02
C ASN A 69 13.15 9.18 -22.90
N ALA A 70 12.95 8.62 -21.71
CA ALA A 70 12.74 7.20 -21.57
C ALA A 70 11.44 6.76 -22.27
N GLU A 71 11.48 5.67 -23.01
CA GLU A 71 10.30 5.10 -23.69
C GLU A 71 9.19 4.73 -22.69
N ILE A 72 9.60 4.27 -21.52
CA ILE A 72 8.72 3.94 -20.40
C ILE A 72 9.10 4.82 -19.21
N SER A 73 8.11 5.50 -18.62
CA SER A 73 8.33 6.34 -17.43
C SER A 73 9.07 5.58 -16.33
N GLY A 74 10.12 6.19 -15.77
CA GLY A 74 10.90 5.61 -14.68
C GLY A 74 11.79 4.42 -15.05
N LEU A 75 11.96 4.11 -16.33
CA LEU A 75 12.88 3.06 -16.78
C LEU A 75 14.28 3.63 -17.03
N ILE A 76 15.27 3.06 -16.37
CA ILE A 76 16.69 3.19 -16.74
C ILE A 76 17.06 1.97 -17.59
N ASP A 77 17.43 2.22 -18.83
CA ASP A 77 17.87 1.17 -19.75
C ASP A 77 19.22 0.61 -19.29
N ALA A 78 19.34 -0.71 -19.21
CA ALA A 78 20.59 -1.39 -18.87
C ALA A 78 21.49 -1.64 -20.07
N SER A 79 21.04 -1.37 -21.30
CA SER A 79 21.84 -1.54 -22.50
C SER A 79 23.07 -0.62 -22.47
N GLY A 80 24.22 -1.16 -22.88
CA GLY A 80 25.49 -0.43 -22.80
C GLY A 80 26.17 -0.39 -21.43
N SER A 81 25.50 -0.92 -20.37
CA SER A 81 26.11 -1.06 -19.05
C SER A 81 26.86 -2.37 -18.85
N SER A 82 27.67 -2.46 -17.78
CA SER A 82 28.32 -3.71 -17.34
C SER A 82 27.32 -4.79 -16.90
N LEU A 83 26.03 -4.46 -16.77
CA LEU A 83 24.94 -5.32 -16.30
C LEU A 83 23.98 -5.76 -17.41
N THR A 84 24.19 -5.36 -18.65
CA THR A 84 23.27 -5.57 -19.78
C THR A 84 22.84 -7.02 -20.01
N ASN A 85 23.69 -8.01 -19.65
CA ASN A 85 23.35 -9.44 -19.78
C ASN A 85 22.77 -10.06 -18.51
N LEU A 86 22.57 -9.27 -17.45
CA LEU A 86 22.12 -9.73 -16.13
C LEU A 86 20.76 -9.18 -15.74
N ILE A 87 20.40 -8.00 -16.23
CA ILE A 87 19.15 -7.32 -15.95
C ILE A 87 18.57 -6.69 -17.23
N GLU A 88 17.28 -6.62 -17.33
CA GLU A 88 16.57 -5.96 -18.44
C GLU A 88 16.60 -4.43 -18.32
N GLY A 89 16.60 -3.92 -17.08
CA GLY A 89 16.62 -2.50 -16.78
C GLY A 89 16.42 -2.25 -15.29
N VAL A 90 16.40 -0.98 -14.92
CA VAL A 90 16.08 -0.56 -13.54
C VAL A 90 14.84 0.29 -13.53
N ALA A 91 13.83 -0.14 -12.76
CA ALA A 91 12.62 0.64 -12.53
C ALA A 91 12.83 1.57 -11.32
N ILE A 92 12.69 2.87 -11.53
CA ILE A 92 12.69 3.85 -10.44
C ILE A 92 11.42 3.66 -9.62
N ASN A 93 11.57 3.55 -8.30
CA ASN A 93 10.43 3.39 -7.39
C ASN A 93 9.62 4.69 -7.33
N GLU A 94 8.34 4.61 -7.62
CA GLU A 94 7.43 5.74 -7.54
C GLU A 94 6.82 5.86 -6.13
N PRO A 95 6.53 7.07 -5.65
CA PRO A 95 5.89 7.26 -4.35
C PRO A 95 4.43 6.78 -4.40
N VAL A 96 4.05 5.92 -3.46
CA VAL A 96 2.67 5.50 -3.24
C VAL A 96 2.12 6.17 -1.98
N TYR A 97 0.83 6.51 -1.98
CA TYR A 97 0.22 7.30 -0.92
C TYR A 97 -0.86 6.52 -0.19
N ASN A 98 -0.91 6.71 1.13
CA ASN A 98 -1.96 6.16 1.96
C ASN A 98 -3.32 6.77 1.59
N THR A 99 -4.33 5.93 1.53
CA THR A 99 -5.71 6.31 1.19
C THR A 99 -6.52 6.64 2.45
N ALA A 100 -5.98 7.52 3.29
CA ALA A 100 -6.65 7.97 4.50
C ALA A 100 -7.51 9.22 4.26
N SER A 101 -8.57 9.40 5.04
CA SER A 101 -9.35 10.62 5.01
C SER A 101 -8.55 11.82 5.56
N VAL A 102 -8.95 13.03 5.19
CA VAL A 102 -8.15 14.25 5.43
C VAL A 102 -8.46 15.00 6.72
N THR A 103 -9.56 14.67 7.39
CA THR A 103 -9.99 15.34 8.63
C THR A 103 -10.50 14.33 9.64
N PRO A 104 -10.27 14.51 10.97
CA PRO A 104 -10.78 13.60 12.00
C PRO A 104 -12.31 13.71 12.12
N PRO A 105 -12.99 12.66 12.60
CA PRO A 105 -14.38 12.76 12.99
C PRO A 105 -14.53 13.77 14.14
N LYS A 106 -15.63 14.51 14.12
CA LYS A 106 -16.01 15.39 15.25
C LYS A 106 -17.04 14.70 16.11
N PRO A 107 -16.91 14.71 17.46
CA PRO A 107 -17.82 14.00 18.36
C PRO A 107 -19.29 14.44 18.26
N ASN A 108 -19.55 15.63 17.74
CA ASN A 108 -20.90 16.21 17.63
C ASN A 108 -21.62 15.91 16.31
N TYR A 109 -21.11 15.02 15.48
CA TYR A 109 -21.82 14.56 14.29
C TYR A 109 -21.76 13.03 14.17
N TRP A 110 -22.58 12.48 13.27
CA TRP A 110 -22.64 11.05 13.04
C TRP A 110 -21.27 10.48 12.62
N HIS A 111 -20.80 9.51 13.37
CA HIS A 111 -19.56 8.77 13.13
C HIS A 111 -19.73 7.34 13.65
N LEU A 112 -18.81 6.48 13.27
CA LEU A 112 -18.75 5.07 13.68
C LEU A 112 -17.57 4.83 14.60
N ASN A 113 -17.76 3.92 15.55
CA ASN A 113 -16.72 3.46 16.47
C ASN A 113 -16.31 2.02 16.11
N VAL A 114 -15.02 1.72 16.24
CA VAL A 114 -14.53 0.34 16.19
C VAL A 114 -14.62 -0.29 17.58
N PRO A 115 -14.92 -1.60 17.67
CA PRO A 115 -15.23 -2.53 16.60
C PRO A 115 -16.71 -2.57 16.23
N ASP A 116 -17.61 -2.20 17.15
CA ASP A 116 -19.02 -2.60 17.13
C ASP A 116 -19.81 -2.00 15.96
N ASP A 117 -19.68 -0.68 15.73
CA ASP A 117 -20.44 -0.01 14.66
C ASP A 117 -19.98 -0.51 13.27
N ILE A 118 -18.71 -0.85 13.12
CA ILE A 118 -18.18 -1.40 11.87
C ILE A 118 -18.70 -2.82 11.66
N CYS A 119 -18.63 -3.66 12.68
CA CYS A 119 -19.14 -5.02 12.65
C CYS A 119 -20.63 -5.06 12.31
N GLN A 120 -21.42 -4.19 12.94
CA GLN A 120 -22.84 -4.03 12.67
C GLN A 120 -23.11 -3.51 11.26
N GLY A 121 -22.38 -2.47 10.83
CA GLY A 121 -22.60 -1.80 9.54
C GLY A 121 -22.30 -2.67 8.32
N ILE A 122 -21.39 -3.63 8.42
CA ILE A 122 -21.13 -4.64 7.38
C ILE A 122 -21.82 -5.97 7.66
N ASN A 123 -22.64 -6.05 8.70
CA ASN A 123 -23.42 -7.24 9.08
C ASN A 123 -22.51 -8.47 9.36
N ALA A 124 -21.42 -8.29 10.11
CA ALA A 124 -20.49 -9.36 10.45
C ALA A 124 -20.93 -10.19 11.69
N HIS A 125 -21.79 -9.66 12.56
CA HIS A 125 -22.29 -10.35 13.76
C HIS A 125 -22.80 -11.77 13.50
N PRO A 126 -23.64 -12.04 12.46
CA PRO A 126 -24.11 -13.40 12.20
C PRO A 126 -23.00 -14.40 11.90
N LEU A 127 -21.84 -13.95 11.40
CA LEU A 127 -20.66 -14.80 11.20
C LEU A 127 -19.93 -15.04 12.53
N HIS A 128 -19.81 -14.00 13.35
CA HIS A 128 -19.20 -14.12 14.68
C HIS A 128 -20.00 -15.07 15.58
N ASP A 129 -21.32 -15.01 15.54
CA ASP A 129 -22.22 -15.93 16.29
C ASP A 129 -22.03 -17.39 15.87
N GLN A 130 -21.59 -17.63 14.65
CA GLN A 130 -21.22 -18.96 14.11
C GLN A 130 -19.78 -19.34 14.39
N GLY A 131 -18.99 -18.52 15.09
CA GLY A 131 -17.59 -18.71 15.36
C GLY A 131 -16.65 -18.39 14.17
N ILE A 132 -17.18 -17.78 13.11
CA ILE A 132 -16.38 -17.35 11.94
C ILE A 132 -15.78 -15.98 12.24
N THR A 133 -14.57 -15.99 12.79
CA THR A 133 -13.89 -14.82 13.36
C THR A 133 -12.49 -14.59 12.78
N GLY A 134 -12.14 -15.31 11.72
CA GLY A 134 -10.81 -15.25 11.10
C GLY A 134 -9.75 -16.13 11.80
N SER A 135 -10.14 -16.98 12.75
CA SER A 135 -9.20 -17.87 13.44
C SER A 135 -8.45 -18.79 12.47
N GLY A 136 -7.12 -18.82 12.59
CA GLY A 136 -6.23 -19.60 11.72
C GLY A 136 -5.92 -18.96 10.38
N VAL A 137 -6.47 -17.77 10.08
CA VAL A 137 -6.17 -17.02 8.87
C VAL A 137 -5.00 -16.07 9.10
N LYS A 138 -3.97 -16.17 8.29
CA LYS A 138 -2.78 -15.31 8.33
C LYS A 138 -2.95 -14.11 7.40
N VAL A 139 -3.08 -12.94 7.98
CA VAL A 139 -3.16 -11.68 7.23
C VAL A 139 -1.86 -10.91 7.37
N VAL A 140 -1.27 -10.52 6.25
CA VAL A 140 -0.16 -9.57 6.23
C VAL A 140 -0.66 -8.24 5.71
N MET A 141 -0.56 -7.19 6.54
CA MET A 141 -0.77 -5.82 6.09
C MET A 141 0.57 -5.18 5.74
N VAL A 142 0.64 -4.50 4.59
CA VAL A 142 1.80 -3.70 4.21
C VAL A 142 1.43 -2.24 4.39
N ASP A 143 1.95 -1.62 5.46
CA ASP A 143 1.56 -0.27 5.84
C ASP A 143 2.67 0.47 6.62
N THR A 144 2.34 1.56 7.29
CA THR A 144 3.28 2.46 7.99
C THR A 144 3.80 1.92 9.32
N GLY A 145 3.16 0.92 9.89
CA GLY A 145 3.51 0.31 11.17
C GLY A 145 2.30 -0.12 11.98
N TRP A 146 2.56 -0.60 13.18
CA TRP A 146 1.54 -0.97 14.15
C TRP A 146 2.00 -0.58 15.56
N TYR A 147 1.27 0.34 16.17
CA TYR A 147 1.47 0.74 17.55
C TYR A 147 0.54 -0.06 18.45
N ARG A 148 1.06 -0.59 19.55
CA ARG A 148 0.29 -1.35 20.54
C ARG A 148 -0.58 -0.40 21.38
N HIS A 149 -1.63 0.12 20.75
CA HIS A 149 -2.56 1.02 21.42
C HIS A 149 -3.39 0.26 22.48
N PRO A 150 -3.75 0.87 23.63
CA PRO A 150 -4.59 0.24 24.66
C PRO A 150 -5.91 -0.36 24.13
N PHE A 151 -6.46 0.19 23.06
CA PHE A 151 -7.61 -0.37 22.35
C PHE A 151 -7.40 -1.84 21.95
N PHE A 152 -6.25 -2.20 21.39
CA PHE A 152 -5.98 -3.58 20.99
C PHE A 152 -5.84 -4.50 22.20
N GLU A 153 -5.20 -4.03 23.27
CA GLU A 153 -5.04 -4.80 24.51
C GLU A 153 -6.40 -5.08 25.17
N SER A 154 -7.26 -4.07 25.26
CA SER A 154 -8.59 -4.21 25.89
C SER A 154 -9.53 -5.16 25.15
N HIS A 155 -9.30 -5.37 23.84
CA HIS A 155 -10.07 -6.30 23.00
C HIS A 155 -9.37 -7.64 22.78
N GLY A 156 -8.16 -7.82 23.33
CA GLY A 156 -7.36 -9.04 23.12
C GLY A 156 -6.76 -9.18 21.72
N TYR A 157 -6.76 -8.11 20.92
CA TYR A 157 -6.20 -8.11 19.57
C TYR A 157 -4.67 -8.08 19.58
N GLN A 158 -4.04 -8.89 18.74
CA GLN A 158 -2.59 -9.01 18.71
C GLN A 158 -2.07 -8.94 17.28
N GLY A 159 -0.96 -8.21 17.12
CA GLY A 159 -0.23 -8.12 15.86
C GLY A 159 1.27 -8.33 16.06
N LYS A 160 1.94 -8.76 14.99
CA LYS A 160 3.40 -8.83 14.92
C LYS A 160 3.88 -7.79 13.91
N VAL A 161 5.05 -7.20 14.15
CA VAL A 161 5.66 -6.26 13.20
C VAL A 161 6.94 -6.85 12.62
N VAL A 162 7.05 -6.78 11.31
CA VAL A 162 8.24 -7.12 10.54
C VAL A 162 8.69 -5.88 9.79
N LEU A 163 9.96 -5.53 9.90
CA LEU A 163 10.52 -4.37 9.21
C LEU A 163 10.87 -4.73 7.76
N ASP A 164 10.50 -3.86 6.82
CA ASP A 164 11.06 -3.86 5.48
C ASP A 164 12.33 -3.00 5.42
N GLY A 165 13.12 -3.17 4.36
CA GLY A 165 14.41 -2.50 4.17
C GLY A 165 14.34 -0.98 4.32
N GLY A 166 15.05 -0.47 5.34
CA GLY A 166 15.11 0.95 5.68
C GLY A 166 14.00 1.44 6.63
N ALA A 167 13.03 0.60 7.03
CA ALA A 167 12.14 0.87 8.15
C ALA A 167 12.88 0.61 9.48
N VAL A 168 12.48 1.33 10.51
CA VAL A 168 13.06 1.24 11.86
C VAL A 168 11.94 1.28 12.90
N ASN A 169 12.26 0.98 14.16
CA ASN A 169 11.35 1.07 15.30
C ASN A 169 10.08 0.23 15.13
N PRO A 170 10.16 -1.11 15.28
CA PRO A 170 9.01 -1.99 15.09
C PRO A 170 7.85 -1.71 16.07
N GLU A 171 8.13 -1.08 17.21
CA GLU A 171 7.14 -0.76 18.25
C GLU A 171 6.36 0.54 17.97
N LEU A 172 6.72 1.29 16.93
CA LEU A 172 6.13 2.59 16.63
C LEU A 172 5.42 2.60 15.28
N ASP A 173 4.40 3.43 15.17
CA ASP A 173 3.79 3.83 13.91
C ASP A 173 3.76 5.36 13.83
N GLU A 174 4.87 5.93 13.40
CA GLU A 174 5.07 7.38 13.35
C GLU A 174 4.09 8.10 12.42
N ASN A 175 3.45 7.35 11.52
CA ASN A 175 2.38 7.86 10.67
C ASN A 175 1.01 7.69 11.33
N GLY A 176 0.70 6.55 11.91
CA GLY A 176 -0.57 6.19 12.54
C GLY A 176 -1.57 5.48 11.60
N HIS A 177 -1.32 5.45 10.28
CA HIS A 177 -2.26 4.88 9.31
C HIS A 177 -2.42 3.37 9.48
N GLY A 178 -1.32 2.60 9.52
CA GLY A 178 -1.37 1.16 9.67
C GLY A 178 -2.03 0.70 10.97
N THR A 179 -1.82 1.46 12.06
CA THR A 179 -2.50 1.22 13.34
C THR A 179 -4.02 1.37 13.19
N GLY A 180 -4.47 2.47 12.57
CA GLY A 180 -5.91 2.69 12.33
C GLY A 180 -6.53 1.62 11.43
N GLU A 181 -5.89 1.31 10.29
CA GLU A 181 -6.39 0.29 9.36
C GLU A 181 -6.49 -1.11 10.00
N SER A 182 -5.54 -1.47 10.88
CA SER A 182 -5.61 -2.75 11.59
C SER A 182 -6.80 -2.86 12.53
N ALA A 183 -7.29 -1.74 13.09
CA ALA A 183 -8.49 -1.74 13.93
C ALA A 183 -9.76 -2.09 13.12
N ASN A 184 -9.86 -1.62 11.87
CA ASN A 184 -10.92 -2.03 10.97
C ASN A 184 -10.86 -3.53 10.63
N LEU A 185 -9.65 -4.07 10.42
CA LEU A 185 -9.47 -5.51 10.21
C LEU A 185 -9.96 -6.32 11.40
N PHE A 186 -9.53 -5.98 12.62
CA PHE A 186 -9.93 -6.68 13.84
C PHE A 186 -11.42 -6.52 14.16
N ALA A 187 -12.06 -5.41 13.76
CA ALA A 187 -13.50 -5.25 13.93
C ALA A 187 -14.28 -6.33 13.18
N ILE A 188 -13.77 -6.82 12.05
CA ILE A 188 -14.46 -7.83 11.22
C ILE A 188 -13.91 -9.23 11.46
N ALA A 189 -12.62 -9.36 11.68
CA ALA A 189 -11.94 -10.63 11.86
C ALA A 189 -11.07 -10.60 13.14
N PRO A 190 -11.72 -10.66 14.34
CA PRO A 190 -11.05 -10.42 15.62
C PRO A 190 -9.97 -11.45 15.97
N ASN A 191 -10.00 -12.64 15.37
CA ASN A 191 -9.08 -13.73 15.68
C ASN A 191 -8.08 -14.04 14.55
N VAL A 192 -7.87 -13.12 13.61
CA VAL A 192 -6.83 -13.29 12.57
C VAL A 192 -5.42 -13.25 13.15
N GLU A 193 -4.50 -13.93 12.50
CA GLU A 193 -3.07 -13.79 12.77
C GLU A 193 -2.50 -12.62 11.97
N LEU A 194 -2.51 -11.41 12.56
CA LEU A 194 -2.00 -10.21 11.89
C LEU A 194 -0.47 -10.12 11.97
N THR A 195 0.16 -9.95 10.80
CA THR A 195 1.54 -9.47 10.70
C THR A 195 1.57 -8.17 9.91
N MET A 196 2.07 -7.10 10.52
CA MET A 196 2.31 -5.83 9.87
C MET A 196 3.71 -5.82 9.27
N VAL A 197 3.82 -5.72 7.96
CA VAL A 197 5.09 -5.35 7.31
C VAL A 197 5.17 -3.83 7.32
N LYS A 198 5.98 -3.31 8.24
CA LYS A 198 6.23 -1.87 8.33
C LYS A 198 7.14 -1.45 7.18
N ALA A 199 6.56 -0.73 6.24
CA ALA A 199 7.29 -0.11 5.15
C ALA A 199 7.88 1.24 5.59
N LYS A 200 9.08 1.59 5.09
CA LYS A 200 9.64 2.92 5.32
C LYS A 200 8.72 3.97 4.72
N SER A 201 8.24 4.88 5.55
CA SER A 201 7.42 6.01 5.12
C SER A 201 8.21 7.33 5.24
N LYS A 202 7.94 8.26 4.32
CA LYS A 202 8.40 9.64 4.39
C LYS A 202 7.20 10.54 4.16
N LYS A 203 6.84 11.34 5.16
CA LYS A 203 5.56 12.06 5.19
C LYS A 203 4.41 11.03 5.11
N SER A 204 3.62 11.01 4.07
CA SER A 204 2.50 10.06 3.88
C SER A 204 2.71 9.15 2.66
N ALA A 205 3.94 8.98 2.19
CA ALA A 205 4.28 8.07 1.09
C ALA A 205 5.15 6.92 1.58
N LEU A 206 4.88 5.71 1.09
CA LEU A 206 5.77 4.57 1.26
C LEU A 206 6.90 4.68 0.23
N VAL A 207 8.15 4.61 0.68
CA VAL A 207 9.32 4.81 -0.19
C VAL A 207 9.95 3.52 -0.69
N ASN A 208 9.51 2.35 -0.19
CA ASN A 208 9.96 1.02 -0.61
C ASN A 208 8.78 0.03 -0.72
N SER A 209 7.70 0.42 -1.41
CA SER A 209 6.48 -0.39 -1.53
C SER A 209 6.70 -1.74 -2.18
N VAL A 210 7.55 -1.82 -3.22
CA VAL A 210 7.91 -3.09 -3.88
C VAL A 210 8.63 -4.04 -2.91
N GLY A 211 9.62 -3.55 -2.18
CA GLY A 211 10.35 -4.35 -1.20
C GLY A 211 9.43 -4.84 -0.07
N ALA A 212 8.59 -3.95 0.46
CA ALA A 212 7.65 -4.28 1.52
C ALA A 212 6.61 -5.33 1.06
N PHE A 213 6.10 -5.19 -0.17
CA PHE A 213 5.17 -6.18 -0.72
C PHE A 213 5.86 -7.54 -0.96
N LYS A 214 7.07 -7.55 -1.51
CA LYS A 214 7.87 -8.80 -1.62
C LYS A 214 8.12 -9.44 -0.25
N LYS A 215 8.41 -8.62 0.77
CA LYS A 215 8.55 -9.12 2.14
C LYS A 215 7.26 -9.78 2.63
N ALA A 216 6.10 -9.16 2.38
CA ALA A 216 4.79 -9.74 2.69
C ALA A 216 4.58 -11.10 2.00
N VAL A 217 4.86 -11.20 0.70
CA VAL A 217 4.79 -12.47 -0.06
C VAL A 217 5.70 -13.54 0.55
N SER A 218 6.92 -13.17 0.99
CA SER A 218 7.87 -14.12 1.58
C SER A 218 7.42 -14.72 2.93
N LEU A 219 6.44 -14.09 3.60
CA LEU A 219 5.86 -14.60 4.85
C LEU A 219 4.79 -15.69 4.61
N ASN A 220 4.46 -15.94 3.35
CA ASN A 220 3.49 -16.96 2.93
C ASN A 220 2.14 -16.84 3.66
N PRO A 221 1.47 -15.68 3.61
CA PRO A 221 0.17 -15.49 4.23
C PRO A 221 -0.96 -16.06 3.38
N ASP A 222 -2.16 -16.12 3.96
CA ASP A 222 -3.38 -16.39 3.20
C ASP A 222 -3.87 -15.14 2.48
N ILE A 223 -3.69 -13.96 3.11
CA ILE A 223 -4.17 -12.67 2.60
C ILE A 223 -3.07 -11.61 2.75
N ILE A 224 -2.87 -10.79 1.72
CA ILE A 224 -2.12 -9.53 1.79
C ILE A 224 -3.08 -8.37 1.62
N SER A 225 -3.07 -7.42 2.57
CA SER A 225 -3.90 -6.20 2.54
C SER A 225 -3.04 -4.95 2.43
N CYS A 226 -3.39 -4.07 1.49
CA CYS A 226 -2.65 -2.87 1.15
C CYS A 226 -3.59 -1.67 0.96
N SER A 227 -3.52 -0.69 1.87
CA SER A 227 -4.33 0.54 1.82
C SER A 227 -3.55 1.72 1.22
N TRP A 228 -2.86 1.48 0.11
CA TRP A 228 -2.04 2.45 -0.61
C TRP A 228 -2.02 2.18 -2.12
N GLY A 229 -1.62 3.17 -2.89
CA GLY A 229 -1.45 3.08 -4.35
C GLY A 229 -0.94 4.39 -4.93
N ASP A 230 -0.73 4.39 -6.24
CA ASP A 230 -0.45 5.56 -7.07
C ASP A 230 -1.60 5.81 -8.06
N ASP A 231 -1.54 6.91 -8.79
CA ASP A 231 -2.55 7.29 -9.77
C ASP A 231 -2.08 6.94 -11.20
N GLN A 232 -2.56 5.81 -11.71
CA GLN A 232 -2.23 5.29 -13.05
C GLN A 232 -3.48 5.26 -13.93
N ARG A 233 -3.76 6.37 -14.62
CA ARG A 233 -5.00 6.53 -15.38
C ARG A 233 -4.95 5.88 -16.76
N ASP A 234 -3.90 6.17 -17.49
CA ASP A 234 -3.79 5.86 -18.92
C ASP A 234 -2.60 4.92 -19.19
N PRO A 235 -2.69 4.02 -20.20
CA PRO A 235 -1.56 3.21 -20.61
C PRO A 235 -0.49 4.07 -21.32
N PRO A 236 0.78 3.60 -21.36
CA PRO A 236 1.27 2.34 -20.77
C PRO A 236 1.52 2.45 -19.26
N LEU A 237 1.55 1.31 -18.57
CA LEU A 237 2.05 1.25 -17.18
C LEU A 237 3.50 1.74 -17.13
N SER A 238 3.84 2.50 -16.08
CA SER A 238 5.22 2.86 -15.77
C SER A 238 6.08 1.61 -15.51
N ALA A 239 7.41 1.76 -15.54
CA ALA A 239 8.32 0.66 -15.23
C ALA A 239 8.10 0.12 -13.80
N PHE A 240 7.90 1.02 -12.82
CA PHE A 240 7.52 0.66 -11.46
C PHE A 240 6.24 -0.16 -11.41
N ALA A 241 5.18 0.31 -12.07
CA ALA A 241 3.88 -0.37 -12.09
C ALA A 241 3.94 -1.74 -12.80
N LYS A 242 4.79 -1.90 -13.83
CA LYS A 242 5.02 -3.21 -14.47
C LYS A 242 5.69 -4.21 -13.53
N VAL A 243 6.71 -3.79 -12.77
CA VAL A 243 7.37 -4.64 -11.77
C VAL A 243 6.38 -5.02 -10.67
N MET A 244 5.60 -4.05 -10.15
CA MET A 244 4.59 -4.31 -9.14
C MET A 244 3.51 -5.27 -9.66
N SER A 245 3.03 -5.10 -10.89
CA SER A 245 2.08 -5.99 -11.55
C SER A 245 2.58 -7.45 -11.57
N ALA A 246 3.84 -7.65 -11.99
CA ALA A 246 4.43 -8.99 -12.05
C ALA A 246 4.51 -9.65 -10.65
N ILE A 247 4.86 -8.89 -9.61
CA ILE A 247 4.96 -9.42 -8.24
C ILE A 247 3.58 -9.70 -7.65
N VAL A 248 2.57 -8.89 -7.97
CA VAL A 248 1.17 -9.14 -7.58
C VAL A 248 0.67 -10.43 -8.22
N SER A 249 0.88 -10.60 -9.53
CA SER A 249 0.48 -11.84 -10.22
C SER A 249 1.21 -13.07 -9.66
N ASP A 250 2.50 -12.97 -9.34
CA ASP A 250 3.24 -14.07 -8.69
C ASP A 250 2.63 -14.43 -7.32
N ALA A 251 2.26 -13.44 -6.50
CA ALA A 251 1.61 -13.68 -5.21
C ALA A 251 0.26 -14.42 -5.38
N VAL A 252 -0.57 -13.97 -6.31
CA VAL A 252 -1.87 -14.60 -6.59
C VAL A 252 -1.70 -16.01 -7.16
N ASN A 253 -0.72 -16.23 -8.04
CA ASN A 253 -0.40 -17.58 -8.57
C ASN A 253 0.09 -18.57 -7.49
N ARG A 254 0.61 -18.06 -6.38
CA ARG A 254 0.94 -18.86 -5.18
C ARG A 254 -0.27 -19.15 -4.28
N GLY A 255 -1.45 -18.68 -4.65
CA GLY A 255 -2.69 -18.86 -3.89
C GLY A 255 -2.94 -17.80 -2.81
N ILE A 256 -2.18 -16.71 -2.78
CA ILE A 256 -2.37 -15.61 -1.83
C ILE A 256 -3.49 -14.71 -2.33
N ILE A 257 -4.46 -14.41 -1.49
CA ILE A 257 -5.48 -13.40 -1.77
C ILE A 257 -4.87 -12.01 -1.57
N VAL A 258 -4.88 -11.18 -2.61
CA VAL A 258 -4.31 -9.83 -2.56
C VAL A 258 -5.42 -8.78 -2.63
N VAL A 259 -5.46 -7.90 -1.64
CA VAL A 259 -6.46 -6.82 -1.53
C VAL A 259 -5.75 -5.47 -1.60
N PHE A 260 -6.23 -4.59 -2.48
CA PHE A 260 -5.78 -3.20 -2.56
C PHE A 260 -6.94 -2.22 -2.47
N SER A 261 -6.68 -1.02 -1.94
CA SER A 261 -7.65 0.07 -2.00
C SER A 261 -7.89 0.55 -3.42
N ALA A 262 -9.16 0.86 -3.74
CA ALA A 262 -9.56 1.44 -5.02
C ALA A 262 -9.04 2.88 -5.21
N GLY A 263 -8.71 3.55 -4.10
CA GLY A 263 -8.23 4.93 -4.06
C GLY A 263 -9.27 5.94 -3.61
N ASN A 264 -8.84 7.19 -3.48
CA ASN A 264 -9.65 8.32 -3.04
C ASN A 264 -9.69 9.40 -4.14
N GLY A 265 -10.48 9.15 -5.20
CA GLY A 265 -10.72 10.07 -6.30
C GLY A 265 -9.80 9.91 -7.52
N GLY A 266 -8.78 9.03 -7.47
CA GLY A 266 -7.88 8.72 -8.58
C GLY A 266 -8.09 7.34 -9.19
N TRP A 267 -7.21 6.95 -10.11
CA TRP A 267 -7.15 5.62 -10.71
C TRP A 267 -6.07 4.78 -10.02
N SER A 268 -6.41 4.21 -8.85
CA SER A 268 -5.43 3.51 -8.00
C SER A 268 -4.80 2.30 -8.70
N PHE A 269 -3.48 2.23 -8.68
CA PHE A 269 -2.69 1.06 -9.00
C PHE A 269 -1.83 0.68 -7.77
N PRO A 270 -1.78 -0.58 -7.36
CA PRO A 270 -2.33 -1.82 -7.95
C PRO A 270 -3.82 -2.09 -7.77
N GLY A 271 -4.62 -1.19 -7.17
CA GLY A 271 -6.06 -1.42 -6.93
C GLY A 271 -6.87 -1.78 -8.19
N GLN A 272 -6.44 -1.36 -9.39
CA GLN A 272 -7.08 -1.72 -10.65
C GLN A 272 -6.48 -2.97 -11.33
N HIS A 273 -5.49 -3.64 -10.72
CA HIS A 273 -4.91 -4.86 -11.29
C HIS A 273 -5.97 -5.97 -11.40
N PRO A 274 -6.01 -6.77 -12.48
CA PRO A 274 -7.06 -7.77 -12.67
C PRO A 274 -7.05 -8.90 -11.63
N ASP A 275 -5.89 -9.22 -11.07
CA ASP A 275 -5.71 -10.34 -10.13
C ASP A 275 -5.95 -9.97 -8.66
N VAL A 276 -6.28 -8.70 -8.34
CA VAL A 276 -6.52 -8.28 -6.95
C VAL A 276 -8.00 -8.07 -6.67
N ILE A 277 -8.37 -8.14 -5.40
CA ILE A 277 -9.64 -7.61 -4.89
C ILE A 277 -9.45 -6.12 -4.64
N SER A 278 -10.23 -5.29 -5.31
CA SER A 278 -10.23 -3.85 -5.13
C SER A 278 -11.30 -3.43 -4.14
N ALA A 279 -10.90 -2.81 -3.03
CA ALA A 279 -11.79 -2.33 -2.00
C ALA A 279 -12.08 -0.83 -2.14
N GLY A 280 -13.33 -0.49 -2.36
CA GLY A 280 -13.84 0.89 -2.40
C GLY A 280 -14.60 1.28 -1.15
N GLY A 281 -15.39 2.35 -1.23
CA GLY A 281 -16.07 2.91 -0.09
C GLY A 281 -17.54 3.26 -0.30
N VAL A 282 -18.37 2.92 0.70
CA VAL A 282 -19.74 3.36 0.83
C VAL A 282 -19.94 4.10 2.16
N TYR A 283 -20.81 5.08 2.16
CA TYR A 283 -21.24 5.78 3.35
C TYR A 283 -22.51 5.16 3.91
N MET A 284 -22.56 4.92 5.21
CA MET A 284 -23.75 4.51 5.93
C MET A 284 -24.24 5.69 6.77
N SER A 285 -25.45 6.15 6.49
CA SER A 285 -26.11 7.22 7.27
C SER A 285 -26.61 6.70 8.62
N SER A 286 -27.02 7.62 9.51
CA SER A 286 -27.51 7.29 10.86
C SER A 286 -28.80 6.45 10.85
N ASP A 287 -29.52 6.42 9.74
CA ASP A 287 -30.71 5.57 9.53
C ASP A 287 -30.36 4.22 8.84
N GLY A 288 -29.06 3.92 8.70
CA GLY A 288 -28.55 2.66 8.14
C GLY A 288 -28.57 2.56 6.61
N LYS A 289 -28.92 3.64 5.90
CA LYS A 289 -28.88 3.63 4.43
C LYS A 289 -27.46 3.70 3.92
N LEU A 290 -27.16 2.89 2.90
CA LEU A 290 -25.89 2.90 2.21
C LEU A 290 -25.96 3.76 0.94
N GLU A 291 -24.98 4.62 0.78
CA GLU A 291 -24.81 5.47 -0.39
C GLU A 291 -23.37 5.38 -0.88
N ALA A 292 -23.13 5.56 -2.18
CA ALA A 292 -21.77 5.68 -2.69
C ALA A 292 -21.07 6.86 -2.03
N SER A 293 -19.83 6.66 -1.58
CA SER A 293 -19.01 7.77 -1.11
C SER A 293 -18.64 8.67 -2.27
N ASP A 294 -18.70 9.98 -2.05
CA ASP A 294 -18.42 11.00 -3.06
C ASP A 294 -16.93 11.30 -3.24
N TYR A 295 -16.05 10.63 -2.50
CA TYR A 295 -14.59 10.72 -2.69
C TYR A 295 -13.92 9.36 -2.93
N ALA A 296 -14.54 8.23 -2.59
CA ALA A 296 -13.98 6.93 -2.88
C ALA A 296 -13.97 6.65 -4.40
N SER A 297 -12.89 6.06 -4.89
CA SER A 297 -12.74 5.80 -6.32
C SER A 297 -13.71 4.73 -6.82
N GLY A 298 -14.32 5.01 -7.98
CA GLY A 298 -15.10 4.05 -8.75
C GLY A 298 -14.94 4.36 -10.24
N PHE A 299 -14.36 3.41 -11.00
CA PHE A 299 -14.07 3.66 -12.42
C PHE A 299 -13.94 2.37 -13.23
N ARG A 300 -14.01 2.52 -14.55
CA ARG A 300 -13.59 1.49 -15.50
C ARG A 300 -12.16 1.75 -15.92
N SER A 301 -11.28 0.77 -15.69
CA SER A 301 -9.86 0.90 -16.02
C SER A 301 -9.63 1.16 -17.51
N ARG A 302 -8.72 2.07 -17.83
CA ARG A 302 -8.24 2.32 -19.19
C ARG A 302 -7.03 1.46 -19.55
N ILE A 303 -6.34 0.93 -18.51
CA ILE A 303 -5.17 0.07 -18.65
C ILE A 303 -5.61 -1.38 -18.82
N PHE A 304 -6.64 -1.81 -18.09
CA PHE A 304 -7.23 -3.14 -18.13
C PHE A 304 -8.70 -3.05 -18.55
N PRO A 305 -9.02 -3.07 -19.85
CA PRO A 305 -10.34 -2.68 -20.37
C PRO A 305 -11.54 -3.48 -19.82
N GLN A 306 -11.31 -4.70 -19.31
CA GLN A 306 -12.35 -5.54 -18.70
C GLN A 306 -12.52 -5.29 -17.20
N ARG A 307 -11.68 -4.45 -16.60
CA ARG A 307 -11.64 -4.20 -15.16
C ARG A 307 -12.52 -3.01 -14.78
N THR A 308 -13.48 -3.26 -13.90
CA THR A 308 -14.24 -2.23 -13.18
C THR A 308 -13.80 -2.24 -11.71
N VAL A 309 -13.64 -1.09 -11.11
CA VAL A 309 -13.13 -0.86 -9.76
C VAL A 309 -14.18 -0.03 -9.01
N PRO A 310 -14.49 -0.36 -7.76
CA PRO A 310 -14.04 -1.47 -6.94
C PRO A 310 -14.80 -2.78 -7.18
N ASP A 311 -14.30 -3.91 -6.59
CA ASP A 311 -15.02 -5.19 -6.53
C ASP A 311 -16.00 -5.22 -5.37
N VAL A 312 -15.55 -4.71 -4.22
CA VAL A 312 -16.29 -4.66 -2.94
C VAL A 312 -16.12 -3.28 -2.30
N CYS A 313 -17.01 -2.94 -1.38
CA CYS A 313 -16.93 -1.69 -0.63
C CYS A 313 -17.00 -1.95 0.86
N GLY A 314 -16.16 -1.24 1.62
CA GLY A 314 -16.26 -1.08 3.07
C GLY A 314 -16.89 0.27 3.43
N LEU A 315 -17.06 0.52 4.74
CA LEU A 315 -17.64 1.77 5.25
C LEU A 315 -16.57 2.89 5.21
N VAL A 316 -16.98 4.03 4.68
CA VAL A 316 -16.15 5.27 4.62
C VAL A 316 -17.03 6.50 4.78
N GLY A 317 -16.40 7.67 4.98
CA GLY A 317 -17.11 8.94 5.10
C GLY A 317 -17.60 9.55 3.79
N ARG A 318 -18.06 10.80 3.87
CA ARG A 318 -18.49 11.67 2.76
C ARG A 318 -17.86 13.05 2.88
N LEU A 319 -17.72 13.73 1.76
CA LEU A 319 -17.39 15.16 1.75
C LEU A 319 -18.54 15.99 2.40
N PRO A 320 -18.24 17.14 2.99
CA PRO A 320 -16.92 17.77 3.11
C PRO A 320 -16.06 17.26 4.28
N ARG A 321 -16.55 16.34 5.07
CA ARG A 321 -15.89 15.92 6.32
C ARG A 321 -15.21 14.57 6.22
N ALA A 322 -15.30 13.83 5.16
CA ALA A 322 -14.68 12.53 4.84
C ALA A 322 -14.34 11.58 6.01
N THR A 323 -13.94 12.09 7.17
CA THR A 323 -13.67 11.35 8.40
C THR A 323 -14.94 10.94 9.12
N TYR A 324 -15.00 9.67 9.43
CA TYR A 324 -16.27 9.05 9.79
C TYR A 324 -16.09 7.89 10.79
N ILE A 325 -14.94 7.25 10.82
CA ILE A 325 -14.65 6.15 11.74
C ILE A 325 -13.62 6.62 12.77
N MET A 326 -13.93 6.41 14.06
CA MET A 326 -13.01 6.67 15.16
C MET A 326 -12.03 5.52 15.29
N LEU A 327 -10.77 5.76 14.89
CA LEU A 327 -9.71 4.74 14.85
C LEU A 327 -8.61 5.05 15.89
N PRO A 328 -8.06 4.00 16.54
CA PRO A 328 -6.90 4.19 17.40
C PRO A 328 -5.68 4.56 16.56
N VAL A 329 -4.87 5.51 17.03
CA VAL A 329 -3.60 5.89 16.43
C VAL A 329 -2.54 6.09 17.49
N GLN A 330 -1.27 6.03 17.13
CA GLN A 330 -0.19 6.32 18.08
C GLN A 330 -0.22 7.81 18.48
N PRO A 331 -0.20 8.13 19.78
CA PRO A 331 -0.06 9.51 20.24
C PRO A 331 1.19 10.18 19.68
N GLY A 332 1.03 11.40 19.14
CA GLY A 332 2.10 12.16 18.50
C GLY A 332 2.46 11.70 17.07
N SER A 333 1.76 10.71 16.52
CA SER A 333 1.91 10.30 15.12
C SER A 333 1.44 11.40 14.14
N LEU A 334 1.79 11.27 12.86
CA LEU A 334 1.35 12.23 11.85
C LEU A 334 -0.19 12.32 11.79
N MET A 335 -0.88 11.20 11.89
CA MET A 335 -2.35 11.18 11.90
C MET A 335 -2.91 11.87 13.14
N ASP A 336 -2.34 11.62 14.31
CA ASP A 336 -2.76 12.23 15.56
C ASP A 336 -2.62 13.76 15.51
N VAL A 337 -1.44 14.29 15.17
CA VAL A 337 -1.19 15.74 15.16
C VAL A 337 -1.85 16.50 14.01
N THR A 338 -2.18 15.83 12.90
CA THR A 338 -2.81 16.47 11.73
C THR A 338 -4.31 16.25 11.64
N ARG A 339 -4.83 15.22 12.30
CA ARG A 339 -6.21 14.75 12.21
C ARG A 339 -6.80 14.35 13.56
N GLY A 340 -6.01 14.33 14.61
CA GLY A 340 -6.46 14.11 15.97
C GLY A 340 -7.43 15.20 16.44
N ALA A 341 -8.35 14.83 17.33
CA ALA A 341 -9.29 15.75 17.96
C ALA A 341 -8.59 16.55 19.07
#